data_27b4cf3c64f2e2ee6ab78adbf54b62d3
#
_entry.id   27b4cf3c64f2e2ee6ab78adbf54b62d3
#
_cell.length_a   1.000
_cell.length_b   1.000
_cell.length_c   1.000
_cell.angle_alpha   90.00
_cell.angle_beta   90.00
_cell.angle_gamma   90.00
#
_symmetry.space_group_name_H-M   'P 1'
#
loop_
_entity.id
_entity.type
_entity.pdbx_description
1 polymer ?
#
loop_
_entity_poly.entity_id
_entity_poly.type
_entity_poly.pdbx_seq_one_letter_code
_entity_poly.pdbx_strand_id
1 'polypeptide(L)'
;PFGAQKLLTLYLEELLIHVIRRYTMAHYSASAGIYDSCQSTSEACRNIIHYLEQHIRESMTIDGISKSNIIGRSQLQKLFRDQYQCGVIEFFSRMKIDFAKQLIRENDMNFTQISDFLGYSSIHYFSRQFKKLSGMTPTEYATSIKAISELPQPHS
;
A
#
# COMPACT_ATOMS: atom_id res chain seq x y z
N PRO A 1 4.56 -20.42 25.69
CA PRO A 1 5.72 -20.36 24.82
C PRO A 1 5.69 -19.13 23.94
N PHE A 2 6.50 -18.15 24.30
CA PHE A 2 6.61 -16.85 23.63
C PHE A 2 7.18 -16.95 22.19
N GLY A 3 7.80 -18.04 21.81
CA GLY A 3 8.37 -18.24 20.47
C GLY A 3 7.33 -18.53 19.37
N ALA A 4 6.22 -19.16 19.73
CA ALA A 4 5.16 -19.51 18.76
C ALA A 4 4.36 -18.28 18.30
N GLN A 5 4.09 -17.32 19.20
CA GLN A 5 3.40 -16.07 18.85
C GLN A 5 4.25 -15.17 17.94
N LYS A 6 5.57 -15.12 18.19
CA LYS A 6 6.49 -14.34 17.37
C LYS A 6 6.68 -14.93 15.98
N LEU A 7 6.70 -16.26 15.85
CA LEU A 7 6.69 -16.99 14.58
C LEU A 7 5.36 -16.77 13.83
N LEU A 8 4.23 -16.80 14.54
CA LEU A 8 2.91 -16.54 13.93
C LEU A 8 2.80 -15.11 13.40
N THR A 9 3.34 -14.13 14.11
CA THR A 9 3.36 -12.72 13.69
C THR A 9 4.24 -12.53 12.46
N LEU A 10 5.40 -13.17 12.39
CA LEU A 10 6.29 -13.15 11.22
C LEU A 10 5.66 -13.86 10.01
N TYR A 11 4.98 -14.98 10.21
CA TYR A 11 4.23 -15.68 9.15
C TYR A 11 3.03 -14.85 8.65
N LEU A 12 2.34 -14.16 9.54
CA LEU A 12 1.25 -13.25 9.18
C LEU A 12 1.76 -12.03 8.42
N GLU A 13 2.93 -11.48 8.79
CA GLU A 13 3.59 -10.40 8.05
C GLU A 13 3.99 -10.85 6.63
N GLU A 14 4.55 -12.04 6.47
CA GLU A 14 4.89 -12.59 5.15
C GLU A 14 3.66 -12.92 4.30
N LEU A 15 2.62 -13.49 4.91
CA LEU A 15 1.34 -13.77 4.24
C LEU A 15 0.64 -12.48 3.81
N LEU A 16 0.70 -11.45 4.66
CA LEU A 16 0.17 -10.12 4.39
C LEU A 16 0.86 -9.47 3.18
N ILE A 17 2.18 -9.52 3.13
CA ILE A 17 2.99 -9.04 2.01
C ILE A 17 2.64 -9.80 0.72
N HIS A 18 2.44 -11.12 0.78
CA HIS A 18 2.02 -11.92 -0.35
C HIS A 18 0.59 -11.64 -0.83
N VAL A 19 -0.34 -11.40 0.08
CA VAL A 19 -1.74 -11.04 -0.25
C VAL A 19 -1.80 -9.65 -0.87
N ILE A 20 -1.06 -8.69 -0.32
CA ILE A 20 -0.97 -7.34 -0.89
C ILE A 20 -0.33 -7.38 -2.28
N ARG A 21 0.74 -8.15 -2.44
CA ARG A 21 1.38 -8.39 -3.73
C ARG A 21 0.40 -8.95 -4.77
N ARG A 22 -0.44 -9.92 -4.39
CA ARG A 22 -1.48 -10.48 -5.28
C ARG A 22 -2.59 -9.48 -5.58
N TYR A 23 -3.03 -8.72 -4.59
CA TYR A 23 -4.15 -7.80 -4.74
C TYR A 23 -3.76 -6.55 -5.53
N THR A 24 -2.59 -5.97 -5.26
CA THR A 24 -2.07 -4.83 -6.03
C THR A 24 -1.74 -5.22 -7.47
N MET A 25 -1.13 -6.38 -7.69
CA MET A 25 -0.84 -6.86 -9.04
C MET A 25 -2.11 -7.19 -9.83
N ALA A 26 -3.14 -7.76 -9.21
CA ALA A 26 -4.41 -8.08 -9.88
C ALA A 26 -5.20 -6.83 -10.28
N HIS A 27 -5.19 -5.78 -9.45
CA HIS A 27 -5.89 -4.53 -9.76
C HIS A 27 -5.19 -3.67 -10.82
N TYR A 28 -3.85 -3.71 -10.89
CA TYR A 28 -3.09 -2.95 -11.88
C TYR A 28 -2.84 -3.72 -13.18
N SER A 29 -2.93 -5.05 -13.16
CA SER A 29 -2.78 -5.89 -14.35
C SER A 29 -4.01 -5.89 -15.29
N ALA A 30 -5.17 -5.50 -14.78
CA ALA A 30 -6.41 -5.51 -15.56
C ALA A 30 -6.51 -4.36 -16.59
N SER A 31 -5.60 -3.37 -16.56
CA SER A 31 -5.59 -2.25 -17.51
C SER A 31 -4.42 -2.28 -18.52
N ALA A 32 -3.59 -3.32 -18.50
CA ALA A 32 -2.42 -3.42 -19.38
C ALA A 32 -2.69 -4.35 -20.58
N GLY A 33 -3.45 -3.85 -21.53
CA GLY A 33 -3.54 -4.44 -22.86
C GLY A 33 -2.93 -3.51 -23.91
N ILE A 34 -1.60 -3.43 -24.03
CA ILE A 34 -0.90 -3.01 -25.25
C ILE A 34 0.57 -3.49 -25.21
N TYR A 35 1.02 -4.05 -26.29
CA TYR A 35 2.14 -4.93 -26.56
C TYR A 35 3.55 -4.31 -26.58
N ASP A 36 4.52 -5.07 -26.13
CA ASP A 36 5.87 -5.44 -26.62
C ASP A 36 7.06 -4.48 -26.61
N SER A 37 6.93 -3.17 -26.61
CA SER A 37 8.06 -2.28 -26.21
C SER A 37 8.08 -2.07 -24.69
N CYS A 38 7.18 -2.75 -24.02
CA CYS A 38 6.82 -2.60 -22.62
C CYS A 38 7.55 -3.57 -21.66
N GLN A 39 8.30 -4.57 -22.14
CA GLN A 39 8.85 -5.56 -21.23
C GLN A 39 9.91 -5.01 -20.28
N SER A 40 10.84 -4.20 -20.77
CA SER A 40 11.87 -3.59 -19.91
C SER A 40 11.31 -2.50 -18.99
N THR A 41 10.35 -1.73 -19.48
CA THR A 41 9.67 -0.68 -18.70
C THR A 41 8.78 -1.29 -17.62
N SER A 42 8.06 -2.35 -17.93
CA SER A 42 7.25 -3.12 -17.00
C SER A 42 8.09 -3.81 -15.91
N GLU A 43 9.27 -4.29 -16.26
CA GLU A 43 10.21 -4.90 -15.31
C GLU A 43 10.80 -3.85 -14.35
N ALA A 44 11.23 -2.70 -14.86
CA ALA A 44 11.70 -1.59 -14.04
C ALA A 44 10.62 -1.11 -13.06
N CYS A 45 9.37 -0.96 -13.51
CA CYS A 45 8.24 -0.64 -12.64
C CYS A 45 8.03 -1.68 -11.55
N ARG A 46 8.06 -2.96 -11.88
CA ARG A 46 7.88 -4.04 -10.89
C ARG A 46 8.96 -4.04 -9.83
N ASN A 47 10.22 -3.82 -10.22
CA ASN A 47 11.34 -3.77 -9.30
C ASN A 47 11.19 -2.57 -8.33
N ILE A 48 10.78 -1.42 -8.83
CA ILE A 48 10.54 -0.24 -8.00
C ILE A 48 9.36 -0.46 -7.06
N ILE A 49 8.25 -1.03 -7.53
CA ILE A 49 7.10 -1.34 -6.69
C ILE A 49 7.48 -2.34 -5.59
N HIS A 50 8.23 -3.37 -5.93
CA HIS A 50 8.75 -4.31 -4.94
C HIS A 50 9.63 -3.63 -3.89
N TYR A 51 10.49 -2.71 -4.31
CA TYR A 51 11.28 -1.88 -3.39
C TYR A 51 10.38 -1.05 -2.47
N LEU A 52 9.33 -0.40 -3.01
CA LEU A 52 8.38 0.38 -2.22
C LEU A 52 7.60 -0.49 -1.22
N GLU A 53 7.20 -1.69 -1.61
CA GLU A 53 6.54 -2.66 -0.72
C GLU A 53 7.42 -3.03 0.48
N GLN A 54 8.70 -3.29 0.24
CA GLN A 54 9.65 -3.61 1.31
C GLN A 54 9.88 -2.44 2.27
N HIS A 55 9.66 -1.20 1.82
CA HIS A 55 9.86 0.02 2.59
C HIS A 55 8.54 0.70 2.97
N ILE A 56 7.44 -0.05 3.00
CA ILE A 56 6.08 0.48 3.26
C ILE A 56 5.98 1.20 4.62
N ARG A 57 6.82 0.83 5.56
CA ARG A 57 6.89 1.39 6.92
C ARG A 57 7.75 2.65 7.03
N GLU A 58 8.39 3.05 5.96
CA GLU A 58 9.33 4.17 5.95
C GLU A 58 8.75 5.40 5.28
N SER A 59 9.33 6.54 5.57
CA SER A 59 9.09 7.77 4.82
C SER A 59 10.06 7.85 3.64
N MET A 60 9.53 7.94 2.42
CA MET A 60 10.34 7.90 1.21
C MET A 60 10.31 9.24 0.47
N THR A 61 11.43 9.58 -0.13
CA THR A 61 11.57 10.74 -1.02
C THR A 61 11.87 10.28 -2.44
N ILE A 62 11.56 11.13 -3.43
CA ILE A 62 11.90 10.86 -4.83
C ILE A 62 13.41 10.58 -4.99
N ASP A 63 14.24 11.36 -4.30
CA ASP A 63 15.71 11.17 -4.34
C ASP A 63 16.14 9.83 -3.76
N GLY A 64 15.53 9.41 -2.64
CA GLY A 64 15.80 8.13 -2.01
C GLY A 64 15.45 6.96 -2.95
N ILE A 65 14.27 6.99 -3.54
CA ILE A 65 13.79 5.97 -4.47
C ILE A 65 14.68 5.94 -5.74
N SER A 66 14.98 7.11 -6.29
CA SER A 66 15.83 7.29 -7.47
C SER A 66 17.23 6.68 -7.27
N LYS A 67 17.87 7.02 -6.16
CA LYS A 67 19.22 6.52 -5.82
C LYS A 67 19.23 5.01 -5.59
N SER A 68 18.27 4.49 -4.81
CA SER A 68 18.23 3.07 -4.47
C SER A 68 17.93 2.17 -5.67
N ASN A 69 17.22 2.68 -6.66
CA ASN A 69 16.86 1.93 -7.87
C ASN A 69 17.71 2.29 -9.09
N ILE A 70 18.72 3.14 -8.92
CA ILE A 70 19.65 3.55 -9.99
C ILE A 70 18.90 4.07 -11.23
N ILE A 71 17.91 4.92 -11.01
CA ILE A 71 17.09 5.54 -12.05
C ILE A 71 17.05 7.05 -11.87
N GLY A 72 17.12 7.82 -12.95
CA GLY A 72 17.01 9.28 -12.88
C GLY A 72 15.63 9.73 -12.36
N ARG A 73 15.59 10.84 -11.61
CA ARG A 73 14.33 11.40 -11.05
C ARG A 73 13.27 11.63 -12.12
N SER A 74 13.65 12.24 -13.23
CA SER A 74 12.74 12.52 -14.35
C SER A 74 12.22 11.25 -15.01
N GLN A 75 13.08 10.26 -15.17
CA GLN A 75 12.74 8.96 -15.74
C GLN A 75 11.80 8.19 -14.80
N LEU A 76 12.07 8.20 -13.49
CA LEU A 76 11.21 7.60 -12.47
C LEU A 76 9.81 8.21 -12.48
N GLN A 77 9.71 9.53 -12.50
CA GLN A 77 8.43 10.24 -12.56
C GLN A 77 7.67 9.97 -13.86
N LYS A 78 8.37 9.98 -14.99
CA LYS A 78 7.77 9.65 -16.28
C LYS A 78 7.23 8.22 -16.30
N LEU A 79 8.00 7.26 -15.80
CA LEU A 79 7.65 5.85 -15.74
C LEU A 79 6.32 5.63 -14.98
N PHE A 80 6.19 6.23 -13.79
CA PHE A 80 4.98 6.11 -12.98
C PHE A 80 3.79 6.87 -13.57
N ARG A 81 4.04 8.03 -14.14
CA ARG A 81 2.98 8.82 -14.81
C ARG A 81 2.42 8.10 -16.04
N ASP A 82 3.27 7.49 -16.84
CA ASP A 82 2.86 6.75 -18.04
C ASP A 82 2.10 5.45 -17.69
N GLN A 83 2.52 4.74 -16.63
CA GLN A 83 1.94 3.46 -16.23
C GLN A 83 0.72 3.60 -15.30
N TYR A 84 0.74 4.56 -14.37
CA TYR A 84 -0.22 4.67 -13.28
C TYR A 84 -0.93 6.02 -13.21
N GLN A 85 -0.66 6.93 -14.13
CA GLN A 85 -1.26 8.28 -14.21
C GLN A 85 -1.01 9.13 -12.95
N CYS A 86 0.01 8.80 -12.15
CA CYS A 86 0.39 9.54 -10.95
C CYS A 86 1.91 9.51 -10.74
N GLY A 87 2.42 10.39 -9.87
CA GLY A 87 3.83 10.36 -9.48
C GLY A 87 4.16 9.20 -8.53
N VAL A 88 5.42 8.82 -8.44
CA VAL A 88 5.87 7.70 -7.60
C VAL A 88 5.54 7.89 -6.11
N ILE A 89 5.63 9.11 -5.58
CA ILE A 89 5.31 9.41 -4.17
C ILE A 89 3.80 9.30 -3.92
N GLU A 90 2.98 9.75 -4.87
CA GLU A 90 1.53 9.57 -4.77
C GLU A 90 1.15 8.09 -4.84
N PHE A 91 1.78 7.33 -5.72
CA PHE A 91 1.62 5.89 -5.82
C PHE A 91 1.96 5.21 -4.48
N PHE A 92 3.10 5.55 -3.90
CA PHE A 92 3.53 5.03 -2.59
C PHE A 92 2.55 5.40 -1.46
N SER A 93 2.04 6.64 -1.48
CA SER A 93 1.03 7.07 -0.51
C SER A 93 -0.27 6.26 -0.64
N ARG A 94 -0.72 5.95 -1.85
CA ARG A 94 -1.88 5.08 -2.10
C ARG A 94 -1.64 3.66 -1.57
N MET A 95 -0.46 3.10 -1.80
CA MET A 95 -0.08 1.79 -1.24
C MET A 95 -0.18 1.78 0.28
N LYS A 96 0.34 2.82 0.97
CA LYS A 96 0.24 2.95 2.43
C LYS A 96 -1.21 3.04 2.92
N ILE A 97 -2.06 3.78 2.23
CA ILE A 97 -3.47 3.91 2.61
C ILE A 97 -4.23 2.60 2.39
N ASP A 98 -3.97 1.88 1.32
CA ASP A 98 -4.57 0.56 1.10
C ASP A 98 -4.14 -0.45 2.16
N PHE A 99 -2.88 -0.39 2.58
CA PHE A 99 -2.38 -1.18 3.70
C PHE A 99 -3.03 -0.77 5.04
N ALA A 100 -3.18 0.53 5.27
CA ALA A 100 -3.89 1.05 6.44
C ALA A 100 -5.34 0.55 6.51
N LYS A 101 -6.05 0.54 5.38
CA LYS A 101 -7.42 -0.02 5.29
C LYS A 101 -7.47 -1.48 5.72
N GLN A 102 -6.48 -2.26 5.34
CA GLN A 102 -6.37 -3.65 5.74
C GLN A 102 -6.13 -3.79 7.24
N LEU A 103 -5.20 -3.03 7.82
CA LEU A 103 -4.94 -3.03 9.27
C LEU A 103 -6.17 -2.61 10.08
N ILE A 104 -6.97 -1.67 9.55
CA ILE A 104 -8.25 -1.27 10.17
C ILE A 104 -9.25 -2.42 10.14
N ARG A 105 -9.35 -3.16 9.03
CA ARG A 105 -10.24 -4.33 8.91
C ARG A 105 -9.88 -5.45 9.86
N GLU A 106 -8.58 -5.68 10.06
CA GLU A 106 -8.07 -6.69 11.01
C GLU A 106 -8.30 -6.30 12.47
N ASN A 107 -8.48 -5.00 12.75
CA ASN A 107 -8.83 -4.44 14.06
C ASN A 107 -7.84 -4.78 15.20
N ASP A 108 -6.58 -5.07 14.87
CA ASP A 108 -5.55 -5.41 15.84
C ASP A 108 -4.77 -4.19 16.36
N MET A 109 -4.89 -3.07 15.65
CA MET A 109 -4.17 -1.82 15.94
C MET A 109 -5.15 -0.64 16.00
N ASN A 110 -4.88 0.31 16.91
CA ASN A 110 -5.54 1.61 16.87
C ASN A 110 -4.93 2.53 15.79
N PHE A 111 -5.57 3.65 15.49
CA PHE A 111 -5.12 4.55 14.42
C PHE A 111 -3.73 5.16 14.68
N THR A 112 -3.38 5.42 15.93
CA THR A 112 -2.04 5.90 16.29
C THR A 112 -0.99 4.85 16.00
N GLN A 113 -1.24 3.60 16.38
CA GLN A 113 -0.35 2.48 16.07
C GLN A 113 -0.20 2.25 14.56
N ILE A 114 -1.28 2.34 13.79
CA ILE A 114 -1.26 2.23 12.32
C ILE A 114 -0.43 3.37 11.71
N SER A 115 -0.63 4.59 12.18
CA SER A 115 0.13 5.76 11.75
C SER A 115 1.64 5.58 11.99
N ASP A 116 2.01 5.16 13.19
CA ASP A 116 3.41 4.91 13.55
C ASP A 116 4.00 3.74 12.77
N PHE A 117 3.25 2.66 12.62
CA PHE A 117 3.65 1.48 11.86
C PHE A 117 3.97 1.81 10.39
N LEU A 118 3.17 2.66 9.75
CA LEU A 118 3.35 3.08 8.37
C LEU A 118 4.33 4.25 8.20
N GLY A 119 5.00 4.67 9.27
CA GLY A 119 6.03 5.70 9.23
C GLY A 119 5.51 7.11 8.97
N TYR A 120 4.27 7.40 9.34
CA TYR A 120 3.75 8.77 9.30
C TYR A 120 4.29 9.60 10.46
N SER A 121 4.58 10.87 10.21
CA SER A 121 5.12 11.78 11.20
C SER A 121 4.13 12.15 12.32
N SER A 122 2.83 12.01 12.06
CA SER A 122 1.77 12.24 13.05
C SER A 122 0.47 11.58 12.63
N ILE A 123 -0.38 11.27 13.63
CA ILE A 123 -1.75 10.77 13.41
C ILE A 123 -2.60 11.77 12.60
N HIS A 124 -2.37 13.06 12.76
CA HIS A 124 -3.09 14.10 12.03
C HIS A 124 -2.72 14.11 10.55
N TYR A 125 -1.44 13.94 10.23
CA TYR A 125 -0.98 13.83 8.86
C TYR A 125 -1.51 12.54 8.20
N PHE A 126 -1.44 11.42 8.90
CA PHE A 126 -2.04 10.16 8.47
C PHE A 126 -3.53 10.32 8.14
N SER A 127 -4.32 10.86 9.07
CA SER A 127 -5.76 11.05 8.88
C SER A 127 -6.10 11.93 7.68
N ARG A 128 -5.34 12.99 7.45
CA ARG A 128 -5.50 13.84 6.26
C ARG A 128 -5.18 13.11 4.96
N GLN A 129 -4.09 12.35 4.92
CA GLN A 129 -3.72 11.55 3.76
C GLN A 129 -4.74 10.45 3.49
N PHE A 130 -5.20 9.77 4.54
CA PHE A 130 -6.24 8.76 4.43
C PHE A 130 -7.52 9.34 3.82
N LYS A 131 -8.00 10.46 4.34
CA LYS A 131 -9.19 11.15 3.80
C LYS A 131 -8.99 11.62 2.37
N LYS A 132 -7.85 12.20 2.05
CA LYS A 132 -7.52 12.68 0.70
C LYS A 132 -7.55 11.55 -0.33
N LEU A 133 -7.02 10.37 0.00
CA LEU A 133 -6.85 9.27 -0.94
C LEU A 133 -8.02 8.27 -0.94
N SER A 134 -8.75 8.14 0.17
CA SER A 134 -9.88 7.21 0.29
C SER A 134 -11.26 7.88 0.26
N GLY A 135 -11.32 9.21 0.42
CA GLY A 135 -12.56 9.96 0.47
C GLY A 135 -13.21 10.05 1.86
N MET A 136 -12.73 9.30 2.84
CA MET A 136 -13.27 9.27 4.20
C MET A 136 -12.15 9.22 5.25
N THR A 137 -12.46 9.63 6.47
CA THR A 137 -11.51 9.53 7.58
C THR A 137 -11.31 8.07 8.01
N PRO A 138 -10.20 7.72 8.71
CA PRO A 138 -10.01 6.39 9.27
C PRO A 138 -11.17 5.93 10.15
N THR A 139 -11.74 6.83 10.94
CA THR A 139 -12.90 6.56 11.82
C THR A 139 -14.16 6.24 11.01
N GLU A 140 -14.48 7.05 10.00
CA GLU A 140 -15.60 6.81 9.09
C GLU A 140 -15.45 5.47 8.35
N TYR A 141 -14.24 5.15 7.91
CA TYR A 141 -13.93 3.88 7.27
C TYR A 141 -14.15 2.68 8.22
N ALA A 142 -13.62 2.76 9.45
CA ALA A 142 -13.81 1.72 10.46
C ALA A 142 -15.29 1.51 10.82
N THR A 143 -16.05 2.59 10.91
CA THR A 143 -17.49 2.54 11.17
C THR A 143 -18.26 1.88 10.01
N SER A 144 -17.90 2.21 8.76
CA SER A 144 -18.52 1.62 7.58
C SER A 144 -18.31 0.11 7.49
N ILE A 145 -17.13 -0.37 7.86
CA ILE A 145 -16.81 -1.81 7.88
C ILE A 145 -17.66 -2.54 8.94
N LYS A 146 -17.79 -1.99 10.15
CA LYS A 146 -18.62 -2.58 11.22
C LYS A 146 -20.07 -2.70 10.77
N ALA A 147 -20.63 -1.65 10.19
CA ALA A 147 -21.99 -1.65 9.67
C ALA A 147 -22.23 -2.74 8.62
N ILE A 148 -21.25 -2.99 7.74
CA ILE A 148 -21.33 -4.06 6.72
C ILE A 148 -21.25 -5.45 7.36
N SER A 149 -20.42 -5.64 8.38
CA SER A 149 -20.26 -6.93 9.06
C SER A 149 -21.48 -7.32 9.91
N GLU A 150 -22.31 -6.34 10.30
CA GLU A 150 -23.54 -6.54 11.07
C GLU A 150 -24.76 -6.80 10.18
N LEU A 151 -24.63 -6.70 8.85
CA LEU A 151 -25.72 -7.06 7.94
C LEU A 151 -26.00 -8.57 7.99
N PRO A 152 -27.29 -8.99 8.09
CA PRO A 152 -27.63 -10.40 8.06
C PRO A 152 -27.12 -11.04 6.77
N GLN A 153 -26.31 -12.08 6.92
CA GLN A 153 -25.88 -12.88 5.78
C GLN A 153 -27.09 -13.53 5.14
N PRO A 154 -27.25 -13.50 3.81
CA PRO A 154 -28.30 -14.26 3.16
C PRO A 154 -28.07 -15.74 3.47
N HIS A 155 -29.00 -16.34 4.18
CA HIS A 155 -29.03 -17.78 4.44
C HIS A 155 -29.11 -18.51 3.08
N SER A 156 -28.06 -19.24 2.75
CA SER A 156 -28.06 -20.18 1.63
C SER A 156 -28.86 -21.41 1.98
#